data_95ae4d566d97ace5b799380096cd89e9
#
_entry.id   95ae4d566d97ace5b799380096cd89e9
#
_cell.length_a   1.000
_cell.length_b   1.000
_cell.length_c   1.000
_cell.angle_alpha   90.00
_cell.angle_beta   90.00
_cell.angle_gamma   90.00
#
_symmetry.space_group_name_H-M   'P 1'
#
loop_
_entity.id
_entity.type
_entity.pdbx_description
1 polymer ?
#
loop_
_entity_poly.entity_id
_entity_poly.type
_entity_poly.pdbx_seq_one_letter_code
_entity_poly.pdbx_strand_id
1 'polypeptide(L)'
;MKKLTLATVLFLTPMLAQAWPWSKDMAEQISIKPQESVDPNHPGMATYPEHSVPVPGTTVFLKDQDMDTAQKLNNPVAADAKSMEFGGRLFGIYCTPCHGYKGKGDGLVGKKFLVQPFDLTSERSVGLSDGYIFGKITFGYGTMPSYANDLSPTERWNVVNYVRKVLQQGGTVQANVNGR
;
A
#
# COMPACT_ATOMS: atom_id res chain seq x y z
N MET A 1 -10.46 57.04 39.45
CA MET A 1 -10.42 57.01 37.98
C MET A 1 -9.19 56.29 37.42
N LYS A 2 -7.96 56.53 37.85
CA LYS A 2 -6.75 55.86 37.34
C LYS A 2 -6.70 54.37 37.56
N LYS A 3 -7.29 53.82 38.63
CA LYS A 3 -7.33 52.35 38.90
C LYS A 3 -8.34 51.60 38.00
N LEU A 4 -9.42 52.27 37.58
CA LEU A 4 -10.44 51.69 36.71
C LEU A 4 -9.93 51.60 35.27
N THR A 5 -9.18 52.59 34.79
CA THR A 5 -8.57 52.60 33.47
C THR A 5 -7.49 51.53 33.31
N LEU A 6 -6.70 51.27 34.38
CA LEU A 6 -5.67 50.24 34.35
C LEU A 6 -6.30 48.79 34.27
N ALA A 7 -7.39 48.56 35.03
CA ALA A 7 -8.10 47.27 34.98
C ALA A 7 -8.75 47.02 33.62
N THR A 8 -9.30 48.06 32.97
CA THR A 8 -9.91 47.92 31.63
C THR A 8 -8.85 47.62 30.55
N VAL A 9 -7.67 48.22 30.64
CA VAL A 9 -6.56 47.94 29.71
C VAL A 9 -6.05 46.50 29.90
N LEU A 10 -5.96 46.01 31.16
CA LEU A 10 -5.48 44.66 31.45
C LEU A 10 -6.44 43.57 30.98
N PHE A 11 -7.76 43.84 30.93
CA PHE A 11 -8.78 42.90 30.44
C PHE A 11 -8.92 42.90 28.91
N LEU A 12 -8.59 44.00 28.25
CA LEU A 12 -8.67 44.13 26.79
C LEU A 12 -7.45 43.55 26.05
N THR A 13 -6.28 43.49 26.71
CA THR A 13 -5.06 42.96 26.07
C THR A 13 -5.13 41.48 25.66
N PRO A 14 -5.73 40.56 26.43
CA PRO A 14 -5.82 39.17 25.96
C PRO A 14 -6.81 38.97 24.79
N MET A 15 -7.80 39.85 24.62
CA MET A 15 -8.73 39.81 23.49
C MET A 15 -8.09 40.18 22.16
N LEU A 16 -7.06 41.01 22.18
CA LEU A 16 -6.35 41.42 20.95
C LEU A 16 -5.29 40.41 20.50
N ALA A 17 -4.93 39.47 21.38
CA ALA A 17 -3.95 38.42 21.08
C ALA A 17 -4.58 37.11 20.61
N GLN A 18 -5.90 37.00 20.53
CA GLN A 18 -6.56 35.81 20.01
C GLN A 18 -6.54 35.83 18.48
N ALA A 19 -5.95 34.81 17.89
CA ALA A 19 -6.11 34.58 16.47
C ALA A 19 -7.62 34.44 16.14
N TRP A 20 -8.06 35.21 15.16
CA TRP A 20 -9.44 35.15 14.73
C TRP A 20 -9.81 33.75 14.30
N PRO A 21 -11.01 33.21 14.64
CA PRO A 21 -11.38 31.83 14.28
C PRO A 21 -11.34 31.51 12.79
N TRP A 22 -11.33 32.54 11.97
CA TRP A 22 -11.22 32.45 10.49
C TRP A 22 -9.81 32.78 9.97
N SER A 23 -8.86 33.08 10.84
CA SER A 23 -7.47 33.25 10.40
C SER A 23 -6.88 31.88 10.09
N LYS A 24 -6.47 31.72 8.84
CA LYS A 24 -5.78 30.50 8.37
C LYS A 24 -4.26 30.65 8.41
N ASP A 25 -3.77 31.64 9.14
CA ASP A 25 -2.34 31.89 9.27
C ASP A 25 -1.62 30.63 9.72
N MET A 26 -0.65 30.19 8.94
CA MET A 26 0.11 28.96 9.16
C MET A 26 -0.70 27.65 9.12
N ALA A 27 -2.00 27.66 8.83
CA ALA A 27 -2.80 26.46 8.67
C ALA A 27 -2.47 25.74 7.36
N GLU A 28 -2.17 26.51 6.32
CA GLU A 28 -1.77 26.01 5.01
C GLU A 28 -0.28 26.30 4.79
N GLN A 29 0.51 25.25 4.77
CA GLN A 29 1.95 25.36 4.51
C GLN A 29 2.19 25.41 2.99
N ILE A 30 3.28 26.08 2.58
CA ILE A 30 3.72 26.08 1.18
C ILE A 30 4.17 24.68 0.73
N SER A 31 4.61 23.85 1.69
CA SER A 31 5.00 22.47 1.42
C SER A 31 3.77 21.58 1.20
N ILE A 32 3.81 20.78 0.17
CA ILE A 32 2.77 19.79 -0.14
C ILE A 32 2.80 18.71 0.94
N LYS A 33 1.68 18.49 1.61
CA LYS A 33 1.52 17.43 2.59
C LYS A 33 1.19 16.10 1.90
N PRO A 34 1.44 14.95 2.55
CA PRO A 34 0.93 13.68 2.07
C PRO A 34 -0.57 13.77 1.77
N GLN A 35 -1.00 13.22 0.63
CA GLN A 35 -2.39 13.23 0.15
C GLN A 35 -2.93 14.60 -0.32
N GLU A 36 -2.13 15.65 -0.37
CA GLU A 36 -2.49 16.91 -1.01
C GLU A 36 -2.14 16.87 -2.50
N SER A 37 -3.06 17.35 -3.33
CA SER A 37 -2.83 17.52 -4.77
C SER A 37 -2.43 18.97 -5.06
N VAL A 38 -1.41 19.14 -5.89
CA VAL A 38 -1.02 20.46 -6.42
C VAL A 38 -1.75 20.82 -7.71
N ASP A 39 -2.36 19.85 -8.39
CA ASP A 39 -3.05 20.03 -9.65
C ASP A 39 -4.53 19.65 -9.51
N PRO A 40 -5.46 20.60 -9.71
CA PRO A 40 -6.90 20.32 -9.68
C PRO A 40 -7.34 19.27 -10.72
N ASN A 41 -6.58 19.10 -11.82
CA ASN A 41 -6.90 18.14 -12.86
C ASN A 41 -6.35 16.73 -12.57
N HIS A 42 -5.42 16.62 -11.63
CA HIS A 42 -4.84 15.36 -11.18
C HIS A 42 -4.97 15.25 -9.67
N PRO A 43 -6.19 14.93 -9.18
CA PRO A 43 -6.40 14.78 -7.74
C PRO A 43 -5.61 13.57 -7.23
N GLY A 44 -4.77 13.81 -6.25
CA GLY A 44 -3.93 12.79 -5.65
C GLY A 44 -2.58 13.32 -5.22
N MET A 45 -1.75 12.44 -4.71
CA MET A 45 -0.41 12.79 -4.26
C MET A 45 0.46 13.19 -5.47
N ALA A 46 1.27 14.22 -5.32
CA ALA A 46 2.24 14.59 -6.34
C ALA A 46 3.11 13.40 -6.74
N THR A 47 3.33 13.23 -8.03
CA THR A 47 4.25 12.23 -8.55
C THR A 47 5.68 12.56 -8.12
N TYR A 48 6.51 11.53 -8.00
CA TYR A 48 7.94 11.76 -7.77
C TYR A 48 8.50 12.63 -8.91
N PRO A 49 9.43 13.56 -8.60
CA PRO A 49 10.14 14.30 -9.63
C PRO A 49 10.77 13.36 -10.66
N GLU A 50 10.75 13.75 -11.93
CA GLU A 50 11.45 13.00 -12.98
C GLU A 50 12.91 12.78 -12.56
N HIS A 51 13.42 11.58 -12.81
CA HIS A 51 14.78 11.16 -12.43
C HIS A 51 15.04 11.03 -10.91
N SER A 52 14.02 11.12 -10.04
CA SER A 52 14.21 10.80 -8.63
C SER A 52 14.33 9.30 -8.42
N VAL A 53 15.33 8.89 -7.62
CA VAL A 53 15.51 7.50 -7.20
C VAL A 53 15.10 7.42 -5.75
N PRO A 54 14.04 6.66 -5.42
CA PRO A 54 13.62 6.50 -4.03
C PRO A 54 14.67 5.74 -3.22
N VAL A 55 14.80 6.09 -1.94
CA VAL A 55 15.66 5.37 -0.99
C VAL A 55 14.75 4.56 -0.05
N PRO A 56 14.89 3.24 0.03
CA PRO A 56 15.80 2.32 -0.67
C PRO A 56 15.24 1.94 -2.07
N GLY A 57 15.92 2.35 -3.11
CA GLY A 57 15.37 2.18 -4.46
C GLY A 57 15.86 0.94 -5.17
N THR A 58 14.99 0.01 -5.43
CA THR A 58 14.96 -0.77 -6.66
C THR A 58 13.56 -0.63 -7.24
N THR A 59 13.39 0.38 -8.06
CA THR A 59 12.17 0.52 -8.84
C THR A 59 12.24 -0.46 -10.01
N VAL A 60 11.35 -1.42 -10.02
CA VAL A 60 11.06 -2.14 -11.25
C VAL A 60 10.22 -1.18 -12.10
N PHE A 61 10.85 -0.56 -13.10
CA PHE A 61 10.17 0.31 -14.04
C PHE A 61 9.35 -0.55 -15.02
N LEU A 62 8.16 -0.94 -14.59
CA LEU A 62 7.16 -1.48 -15.47
C LEU A 62 6.24 -0.31 -15.88
N LYS A 63 6.03 -0.13 -17.18
CA LYS A 63 4.95 0.75 -17.65
C LYS A 63 3.61 0.22 -17.14
N ASP A 64 2.66 1.11 -16.96
CA ASP A 64 1.32 0.74 -16.51
C ASP A 64 0.77 -0.45 -17.33
N GLN A 65 0.40 -1.51 -16.60
CA GLN A 65 -0.19 -2.73 -17.13
C GLN A 65 0.66 -3.52 -18.15
N ASP A 66 1.98 -3.27 -18.22
CA ASP A 66 2.88 -4.05 -19.08
C ASP A 66 3.09 -5.46 -18.52
N MET A 67 2.09 -6.32 -18.72
CA MET A 67 2.13 -7.70 -18.30
C MET A 67 3.10 -8.55 -19.14
N ASP A 68 3.39 -8.15 -20.39
CA ASP A 68 4.32 -8.88 -21.27
C ASP A 68 5.76 -8.75 -20.79
N THR A 69 6.13 -7.61 -20.26
CA THR A 69 7.42 -7.43 -19.60
C THR A 69 7.42 -8.04 -18.21
N ALA A 70 6.34 -7.85 -17.43
CA ALA A 70 6.24 -8.39 -16.08
C ALA A 70 6.39 -9.91 -16.03
N GLN A 71 5.73 -10.65 -16.91
CA GLN A 71 5.79 -12.12 -16.91
C GLN A 71 7.18 -12.71 -17.24
N LYS A 72 8.07 -11.92 -17.82
CA LYS A 72 9.44 -12.30 -18.13
C LYS A 72 10.41 -12.07 -16.97
N LEU A 73 9.96 -11.37 -15.92
CA LEU A 73 10.78 -11.08 -14.76
C LEU A 73 11.05 -12.35 -13.96
N ASN A 74 12.30 -12.51 -13.56
CA ASN A 74 12.69 -13.52 -12.59
C ASN A 74 12.61 -12.92 -11.18
N ASN A 75 12.22 -13.74 -10.22
CA ASN A 75 12.19 -13.29 -8.82
C ASN A 75 13.64 -13.07 -8.32
N PRO A 76 14.02 -11.85 -7.96
CA PRO A 76 15.37 -11.57 -7.44
C PRO A 76 15.53 -11.93 -5.95
N VAL A 77 14.42 -12.25 -5.26
CA VAL A 77 14.42 -12.58 -3.84
C VAL A 77 14.50 -14.08 -3.65
N ALA A 78 15.51 -14.55 -2.93
CA ALA A 78 15.64 -15.96 -2.62
C ALA A 78 14.41 -16.48 -1.83
N ALA A 79 13.92 -17.66 -2.22
CA ALA A 79 12.79 -18.31 -1.54
C ALA A 79 13.27 -19.05 -0.29
N ASP A 80 13.79 -18.33 0.69
CA ASP A 80 14.24 -18.84 1.99
C ASP A 80 13.12 -18.76 3.06
N ALA A 81 13.38 -19.31 4.23
CA ALA A 81 12.42 -19.32 5.33
C ALA A 81 11.99 -17.92 5.75
N LYS A 82 12.90 -16.96 5.76
CA LYS A 82 12.64 -15.56 6.11
C LYS A 82 11.72 -14.88 5.07
N SER A 83 11.98 -15.11 3.79
CA SER A 83 11.14 -14.60 2.70
C SER A 83 9.73 -15.18 2.77
N MET A 84 9.60 -16.50 3.03
CA MET A 84 8.30 -17.16 3.14
C MET A 84 7.51 -16.70 4.36
N GLU A 85 8.16 -16.53 5.52
CA GLU A 85 7.52 -16.00 6.73
C GLU A 85 7.03 -14.57 6.52
N PHE A 86 7.90 -13.70 5.98
CA PHE A 86 7.57 -12.31 5.73
C PHE A 86 6.48 -12.17 4.65
N GLY A 87 6.60 -12.91 3.56
CA GLY A 87 5.57 -12.98 2.52
C GLY A 87 4.23 -13.49 3.04
N GLY A 88 4.25 -14.48 3.95
CA GLY A 88 3.06 -15.00 4.61
C GLY A 88 2.34 -13.96 5.48
N ARG A 89 3.09 -13.12 6.22
CA ARG A 89 2.50 -12.01 6.97
C ARG A 89 1.82 -10.99 6.04
N LEU A 90 2.51 -10.60 4.99
CA LEU A 90 1.97 -9.66 4.01
C LEU A 90 0.74 -10.23 3.29
N PHE A 91 0.79 -11.50 2.91
CA PHE A 91 -0.36 -12.21 2.34
C PHE A 91 -1.55 -12.23 3.30
N GLY A 92 -1.30 -12.47 4.59
CA GLY A 92 -2.31 -12.44 5.64
C GLY A 92 -3.02 -11.09 5.75
N ILE A 93 -2.28 -9.99 5.61
CA ILE A 93 -2.81 -8.63 5.75
C ILE A 93 -3.55 -8.20 4.47
N TYR A 94 -2.91 -8.32 3.31
CA TYR A 94 -3.38 -7.70 2.07
C TYR A 94 -4.20 -8.64 1.18
N CYS A 95 -3.92 -9.93 1.19
CA CYS A 95 -4.48 -10.87 0.21
C CYS A 95 -5.58 -11.76 0.79
N THR A 96 -5.44 -12.19 2.04
CA THR A 96 -6.38 -13.12 2.70
C THR A 96 -7.84 -12.65 2.72
N PRO A 97 -8.17 -11.36 2.90
CA PRO A 97 -9.56 -10.93 2.89
C PRO A 97 -10.31 -11.35 1.62
N CYS A 98 -9.62 -11.38 0.49
CA CYS A 98 -10.20 -11.78 -0.79
C CYS A 98 -9.86 -13.23 -1.16
N HIS A 99 -8.58 -13.62 -1.09
CA HIS A 99 -8.10 -14.93 -1.54
C HIS A 99 -8.26 -16.06 -0.51
N GLY A 100 -8.55 -15.73 0.75
CA GLY A 100 -8.62 -16.71 1.85
C GLY A 100 -7.24 -17.18 2.31
N TYR A 101 -7.17 -17.78 3.51
CA TYR A 101 -5.91 -18.23 4.11
C TYR A 101 -5.19 -19.33 3.29
N LYS A 102 -5.96 -20.12 2.54
CA LYS A 102 -5.44 -21.18 1.68
C LYS A 102 -5.30 -20.74 0.22
N GLY A 103 -5.57 -19.49 -0.10
CA GLY A 103 -5.48 -18.96 -1.46
C GLY A 103 -6.56 -19.47 -2.42
N LYS A 104 -7.67 -20.02 -1.91
CA LYS A 104 -8.75 -20.64 -2.71
C LYS A 104 -9.74 -19.64 -3.32
N GLY A 105 -9.58 -18.35 -3.09
CA GLY A 105 -10.56 -17.32 -3.49
C GLY A 105 -11.77 -17.24 -2.55
N ASP A 106 -11.72 -17.91 -1.41
CA ASP A 106 -12.82 -18.09 -0.47
C ASP A 106 -12.77 -17.11 0.72
N GLY A 107 -12.03 -16.02 0.59
CA GLY A 107 -11.95 -14.96 1.61
C GLY A 107 -13.31 -14.31 1.87
N LEU A 108 -13.48 -13.78 3.07
CA LEU A 108 -14.76 -13.19 3.50
C LEU A 108 -15.25 -12.07 2.58
N VAL A 109 -14.35 -11.25 2.10
CA VAL A 109 -14.63 -10.17 1.13
C VAL A 109 -14.79 -10.75 -0.27
N GLY A 110 -13.91 -11.68 -0.65
CA GLY A 110 -13.91 -12.33 -1.96
C GLY A 110 -15.24 -12.99 -2.31
N LYS A 111 -15.88 -13.65 -1.33
CA LYS A 111 -17.20 -14.28 -1.49
C LYS A 111 -18.33 -13.29 -1.80
N LYS A 112 -18.13 -12.00 -1.63
CA LYS A 112 -19.12 -10.95 -1.90
C LYS A 112 -19.02 -10.37 -3.29
N PHE A 113 -17.95 -10.68 -4.03
CA PHE A 113 -17.79 -10.23 -5.40
C PHE A 113 -18.65 -11.08 -6.36
N LEU A 114 -19.14 -10.44 -7.42
CA LEU A 114 -19.84 -11.14 -8.52
C LEU A 114 -18.95 -12.19 -9.18
N VAL A 115 -17.66 -11.88 -9.33
CA VAL A 115 -16.64 -12.78 -9.80
C VAL A 115 -15.70 -13.05 -8.65
N GLN A 116 -15.66 -14.31 -8.21
CA GLN A 116 -14.79 -14.70 -7.11
C GLN A 116 -13.32 -14.52 -7.47
N PRO A 117 -12.47 -14.18 -6.48
CA PRO A 117 -11.02 -14.16 -6.66
C PRO A 117 -10.49 -15.49 -7.16
N PHE A 118 -9.47 -15.41 -7.97
CA PHE A 118 -8.83 -16.57 -8.58
C PHE A 118 -8.23 -17.52 -7.51
N ASP A 119 -8.43 -18.84 -7.69
CA ASP A 119 -7.78 -19.85 -6.85
C ASP A 119 -6.28 -19.91 -7.18
N LEU A 120 -5.47 -19.43 -6.24
CA LEU A 120 -4.02 -19.37 -6.38
C LEU A 120 -3.34 -20.74 -6.36
N THR A 121 -4.06 -21.79 -5.99
CA THR A 121 -3.55 -23.18 -5.90
C THR A 121 -4.00 -24.06 -7.06
N SER A 122 -4.80 -23.52 -7.98
CA SER A 122 -5.25 -24.23 -9.17
C SER A 122 -4.10 -24.55 -10.12
N GLU A 123 -4.22 -25.60 -10.93
CA GLU A 123 -3.24 -25.96 -11.95
C GLU A 123 -2.93 -24.79 -12.88
N ARG A 124 -3.95 -24.01 -13.24
CA ARG A 124 -3.78 -22.81 -14.05
C ARG A 124 -2.90 -21.77 -13.36
N SER A 125 -3.05 -21.59 -12.03
CA SER A 125 -2.23 -20.66 -11.26
C SER A 125 -0.79 -21.16 -11.11
N VAL A 126 -0.60 -22.44 -10.91
CA VAL A 126 0.73 -23.06 -10.82
C VAL A 126 1.52 -22.88 -12.13
N GLY A 127 0.85 -22.92 -13.28
CA GLY A 127 1.46 -22.74 -14.61
C GLY A 127 1.87 -21.29 -14.95
N LEU A 128 1.46 -20.29 -14.15
CA LEU A 128 1.84 -18.90 -14.39
C LEU A 128 3.30 -18.66 -13.99
N SER A 129 3.98 -17.69 -14.58
CA SER A 129 5.33 -17.29 -14.14
C SER A 129 5.31 -16.47 -12.85
N ASP A 130 6.44 -16.42 -12.12
CA ASP A 130 6.58 -15.59 -10.93
C ASP A 130 6.38 -14.12 -11.27
N GLY A 131 6.94 -13.68 -12.40
CA GLY A 131 6.77 -12.34 -12.92
C GLY A 131 5.31 -12.01 -13.25
N TYR A 132 4.53 -12.97 -13.72
CA TYR A 132 3.10 -12.76 -13.96
C TYR A 132 2.35 -12.49 -12.64
N ILE A 133 2.61 -13.27 -11.59
CA ILE A 133 2.01 -13.08 -10.28
C ILE A 133 2.43 -11.71 -9.72
N PHE A 134 3.72 -11.38 -9.81
CA PHE A 134 4.25 -10.08 -9.42
C PHE A 134 3.56 -8.92 -10.16
N GLY A 135 3.37 -9.05 -11.47
CA GLY A 135 2.66 -8.05 -12.28
C GLY A 135 1.21 -7.88 -11.84
N LYS A 136 0.51 -8.97 -11.51
CA LYS A 136 -0.87 -8.90 -11.01
C LYS A 136 -0.96 -8.22 -9.64
N ILE A 137 -0.02 -8.46 -8.75
CA ILE A 137 0.06 -7.74 -7.48
C ILE A 137 0.37 -6.25 -7.72
N THR A 138 1.25 -5.95 -8.68
CA THR A 138 1.67 -4.59 -9.00
C THR A 138 0.56 -3.76 -9.63
N PHE A 139 -0.10 -4.28 -10.66
CA PHE A 139 -1.06 -3.52 -11.45
C PHE A 139 -2.52 -3.74 -11.04
N GLY A 140 -2.79 -4.84 -10.33
CA GLY A 140 -4.15 -5.30 -10.11
C GLY A 140 -4.74 -5.99 -11.34
N TYR A 141 -6.01 -6.37 -11.24
CA TYR A 141 -6.78 -6.91 -12.36
C TYR A 141 -8.28 -6.96 -12.02
N GLY A 142 -9.09 -6.30 -12.80
CA GLY A 142 -10.54 -6.27 -12.56
C GLY A 142 -10.88 -5.68 -11.19
N THR A 143 -11.41 -6.51 -10.29
CA THR A 143 -11.74 -6.09 -8.91
C THR A 143 -10.54 -6.15 -7.96
N MET A 144 -9.43 -6.76 -8.35
CA MET A 144 -8.20 -6.77 -7.56
C MET A 144 -7.49 -5.42 -7.68
N PRO A 145 -7.32 -4.67 -6.58
CA PRO A 145 -6.61 -3.39 -6.63
C PRO A 145 -5.11 -3.56 -6.90
N SER A 146 -4.46 -2.48 -7.32
CA SER A 146 -3.01 -2.37 -7.38
C SER A 146 -2.44 -2.26 -5.97
N TYR A 147 -1.36 -2.98 -5.69
CA TYR A 147 -0.60 -2.89 -4.44
C TYR A 147 0.79 -2.26 -4.64
N ALA A 148 0.99 -1.54 -5.75
CA ALA A 148 2.26 -0.90 -6.03
C ALA A 148 2.63 0.18 -5.01
N ASN A 149 1.63 0.85 -4.44
CA ASN A 149 1.82 1.91 -3.45
C ASN A 149 1.91 1.38 -2.01
N ASP A 150 1.31 0.21 -1.74
CA ASP A 150 1.22 -0.36 -0.39
C ASP A 150 2.41 -1.28 -0.08
N LEU A 151 2.94 -1.94 -1.09
CA LEU A 151 4.02 -2.91 -0.99
C LEU A 151 5.20 -2.50 -1.88
N SER A 152 6.39 -2.46 -1.32
CA SER A 152 7.62 -2.30 -2.09
C SER A 152 7.83 -3.47 -3.06
N PRO A 153 8.65 -3.33 -4.11
CA PRO A 153 8.95 -4.44 -5.02
C PRO A 153 9.46 -5.70 -4.31
N THR A 154 10.33 -5.54 -3.33
CA THR A 154 10.86 -6.66 -2.54
C THR A 154 9.76 -7.37 -1.75
N GLU A 155 8.84 -6.62 -1.15
CA GLU A 155 7.70 -7.18 -0.42
C GLU A 155 6.77 -7.97 -1.33
N ARG A 156 6.47 -7.44 -2.53
CA ARG A 156 5.68 -8.17 -3.53
C ARG A 156 6.34 -9.47 -3.95
N TRP A 157 7.67 -9.51 -4.14
CA TRP A 157 8.41 -10.72 -4.43
C TRP A 157 8.39 -11.73 -3.27
N ASN A 158 8.42 -11.27 -2.02
CA ASN A 158 8.25 -12.16 -0.86
C ASN A 158 6.85 -12.79 -0.86
N VAL A 159 5.80 -12.03 -1.23
CA VAL A 159 4.45 -12.60 -1.38
C VAL A 159 4.42 -13.66 -2.49
N VAL A 160 5.11 -13.43 -3.62
CA VAL A 160 5.24 -14.43 -4.70
C VAL A 160 5.90 -15.70 -4.17
N ASN A 161 6.99 -15.59 -3.41
CA ASN A 161 7.66 -16.75 -2.80
C ASN A 161 6.73 -17.53 -1.87
N TYR A 162 5.93 -16.83 -1.04
CA TYR A 162 4.94 -17.48 -0.17
C TYR A 162 3.87 -18.23 -0.98
N VAL A 163 3.30 -17.61 -2.01
CA VAL A 163 2.31 -18.25 -2.87
C VAL A 163 2.88 -19.52 -3.51
N ARG A 164 4.09 -19.43 -4.05
CA ARG A 164 4.75 -20.55 -4.74
C ARG A 164 5.11 -21.70 -3.82
N LYS A 165 5.77 -21.38 -2.70
CA LYS A 165 6.40 -22.40 -1.86
C LYS A 165 5.49 -22.91 -0.76
N VAL A 166 4.53 -22.10 -0.34
CA VAL A 166 3.63 -22.48 0.75
C VAL A 166 2.25 -22.85 0.23
N LEU A 167 1.56 -21.94 -0.47
CA LEU A 167 0.19 -22.23 -0.89
C LEU A 167 0.11 -23.30 -1.99
N GLN A 168 0.97 -23.21 -3.01
CA GLN A 168 0.92 -24.14 -4.16
C GLN A 168 1.57 -25.50 -3.87
N GLN A 169 2.51 -25.57 -2.94
CA GLN A 169 3.18 -26.83 -2.56
C GLN A 169 2.55 -27.49 -1.32
N GLY A 170 1.44 -26.95 -0.78
CA GLY A 170 0.76 -27.51 0.38
C GLY A 170 1.51 -27.31 1.70
N GLY A 171 2.47 -26.41 1.74
CA GLY A 171 3.20 -26.08 2.94
C GLY A 171 2.32 -25.36 3.97
N THR A 172 2.33 -25.81 5.21
CA THR A 172 1.67 -25.15 6.34
C THR A 172 2.65 -24.26 7.07
N VAL A 173 2.99 -23.11 6.50
CA VAL A 173 3.51 -22.02 7.32
C VAL A 173 2.30 -21.27 7.86
N GLN A 174 1.90 -21.59 9.08
CA GLN A 174 0.94 -20.78 9.81
C GLN A 174 1.59 -19.39 9.97
N ALA A 175 1.08 -18.41 9.22
CA ALA A 175 1.38 -17.02 9.52
C ALA A 175 0.90 -16.77 10.95
N ASN A 176 1.84 -16.61 11.87
CA ASN A 176 1.54 -16.27 13.24
C ASN A 176 1.05 -14.81 13.24
N VAL A 177 -0.24 -14.61 13.02
CA VAL A 177 -0.91 -13.29 12.96
C VAL A 177 -0.95 -12.64 14.35
N ASN A 178 -0.50 -13.36 15.38
CA ASN A 178 -0.50 -12.92 16.79
C ASN A 178 0.84 -12.38 17.27
N GLY A 179 1.72 -11.95 16.37
CA GLY A 179 2.92 -11.23 16.74
C GLY A 179 2.59 -9.85 17.30
N ARG A 180 2.42 -9.74 18.63
CA ARG A 180 2.60 -8.48 19.36
C ARG A 180 4.06 -8.09 19.36
#